data_3190405ef6e5c73cdde73e684b353f1a
#
_entry.id   3190405ef6e5c73cdde73e684b353f1a
#
_cell.length_a   1.000
_cell.length_b   1.000
_cell.length_c   1.000
_cell.angle_alpha   90.00
_cell.angle_beta   90.00
_cell.angle_gamma   90.00
#
_symmetry.space_group_name_H-M   'P 1'
#
loop_
_entity.id
_entity.type
_entity.pdbx_description
1 polymer ?
#
loop_
_entity_poly.entity_id
_entity_poly.type
_entity_poly.pdbx_seq_one_letter_code
_entity_poly.pdbx_strand_id
1 'polypeptide(L)'
;MVYNYGVFDFSSGGFVLRFALGETDYRLDKGRTDYFAHAYYYYGRDIWQQVLNLTQEDKERLIALLEENYRPENRVYRYNFFYDNCSTRPRDKVEEAVEGSVDYGANMEAPTAHTFRELVYRYSEGHPWSRLAMDFCLGSEADKP
;
A
#
# COMPACT_ATOMS: atom_id res chain seq x y z
N MET A 1 10.74 -5.64 14.34
CA MET A 1 10.99 -5.75 12.87
C MET A 1 9.89 -5.05 12.13
N VAL A 2 10.22 -4.40 11.01
CA VAL A 2 9.26 -3.75 10.10
C VAL A 2 9.38 -4.39 8.72
N TYR A 3 8.25 -4.68 8.07
CA TYR A 3 8.15 -5.09 6.67
C TYR A 3 7.55 -3.92 5.89
N ASN A 4 8.31 -3.37 4.94
CA ASN A 4 7.94 -2.18 4.18
C ASN A 4 7.68 -2.53 2.71
N TYR A 5 6.43 -2.48 2.28
CA TYR A 5 6.02 -2.74 0.90
C TYR A 5 6.19 -1.55 -0.04
N GLY A 6 6.58 -0.37 0.48
CA GLY A 6 6.67 0.87 -0.28
C GLY A 6 8.06 1.23 -0.79
N VAL A 7 8.99 0.27 -0.93
CA VAL A 7 10.34 0.57 -1.39
C VAL A 7 10.41 0.50 -2.92
N PHE A 8 10.93 1.56 -3.53
CA PHE A 8 11.10 1.66 -4.98
C PHE A 8 12.31 2.55 -5.30
N ASP A 9 12.77 2.50 -6.55
CA ASP A 9 13.94 3.21 -7.01
C ASP A 9 13.57 4.42 -7.88
N PHE A 10 13.80 5.60 -7.35
CA PHE A 10 13.64 6.87 -8.08
C PHE A 10 14.79 7.18 -9.05
N SER A 11 15.94 6.53 -8.91
CA SER A 11 17.13 6.86 -9.70
C SER A 11 17.02 6.45 -11.17
N SER A 12 16.10 5.55 -11.47
CA SER A 12 15.82 5.13 -12.84
C SER A 12 15.10 6.25 -13.61
N GLY A 13 15.70 6.73 -14.70
CA GLY A 13 15.16 7.81 -15.53
C GLY A 13 13.71 7.57 -15.96
N GLY A 14 12.89 8.64 -16.00
CA GLY A 14 11.51 8.57 -16.44
C GLY A 14 10.53 7.92 -15.44
N PHE A 15 10.86 7.90 -14.13
CA PHE A 15 10.02 7.27 -13.10
C PHE A 15 8.54 7.69 -13.20
N VAL A 16 8.26 8.99 -13.30
CA VAL A 16 6.88 9.51 -13.35
C VAL A 16 6.11 8.94 -14.56
N LEU A 17 6.74 8.90 -15.71
CA LEU A 17 6.11 8.35 -16.93
C LEU A 17 5.86 6.84 -16.78
N ARG A 18 6.84 6.08 -16.29
CA ARG A 18 6.68 4.64 -16.05
C ARG A 18 5.63 4.35 -14.99
N PHE A 19 5.56 5.19 -13.94
CA PHE A 19 4.51 5.09 -12.93
C PHE A 19 3.12 5.29 -13.56
N ALA A 20 2.95 6.32 -14.40
CA ALA A 20 1.70 6.58 -15.11
C ALA A 20 1.32 5.45 -16.08
N LEU A 21 2.31 4.78 -16.67
CA LEU A 21 2.11 3.61 -17.56
C LEU A 21 1.94 2.27 -16.81
N GLY A 22 2.03 2.27 -15.47
CA GLY A 22 1.97 1.03 -14.68
C GLY A 22 3.22 0.14 -14.83
N GLU A 23 4.35 0.72 -15.19
CA GLU A 23 5.62 0.01 -15.48
C GLU A 23 6.65 0.13 -14.35
N THR A 24 6.22 0.45 -13.13
CA THR A 24 7.11 0.56 -11.97
C THR A 24 7.06 -0.71 -11.14
N ASP A 25 8.24 -1.15 -10.69
CA ASP A 25 8.37 -2.24 -9.76
C ASP A 25 8.67 -1.69 -8.35
N TYR A 26 7.92 -2.21 -7.38
CA TYR A 26 8.14 -1.97 -5.96
C TYR A 26 8.67 -3.24 -5.32
N ARG A 27 9.22 -3.12 -4.13
CA ARG A 27 9.69 -4.28 -3.38
C ARG A 27 9.31 -4.20 -1.91
N LEU A 28 9.16 -5.37 -1.32
CA LEU A 28 9.15 -5.55 0.12
C LEU A 28 10.57 -5.45 0.66
N ASP A 29 10.77 -4.61 1.65
CA ASP A 29 12.01 -4.54 2.42
C ASP A 29 11.75 -4.86 3.90
N LYS A 30 12.79 -5.28 4.60
CA LYS A 30 12.74 -5.67 6.01
C LYS A 30 13.83 -4.97 6.79
N GLY A 31 13.46 -4.35 7.91
CA GLY A 31 14.39 -3.58 8.70
C GLY A 31 14.05 -3.58 10.20
N ARG A 32 14.89 -2.88 10.95
CA ARG A 32 14.64 -2.65 12.38
C ARG A 32 13.62 -1.51 12.55
N THR A 33 12.68 -1.69 13.46
CA THR A 33 11.63 -0.73 13.77
C THR A 33 12.18 0.61 14.27
N ASP A 34 13.24 0.59 15.07
CA ASP A 34 13.87 1.79 15.62
C ASP A 34 14.51 2.67 14.53
N TYR A 35 15.20 2.08 13.55
CA TYR A 35 15.74 2.81 12.41
C TYR A 35 14.65 3.39 11.52
N PHE A 36 13.59 2.63 11.29
CA PHE A 36 12.45 3.08 10.52
C PHE A 36 11.77 4.29 11.19
N ALA A 37 11.48 4.18 12.49
CA ALA A 37 10.88 5.27 13.27
C ALA A 37 11.78 6.52 13.32
N HIS A 38 13.10 6.33 13.49
CA HIS A 38 14.06 7.43 13.49
C HIS A 38 14.10 8.19 12.14
N ALA A 39 14.04 7.47 11.02
CA ALA A 39 13.99 8.08 9.70
C ALA A 39 12.74 8.96 9.52
N TYR A 40 11.57 8.48 9.97
CA TYR A 40 10.32 9.26 9.92
C TYR A 40 10.42 10.51 10.80
N TYR A 41 10.94 10.37 12.02
CA TYR A 41 11.17 11.50 12.91
C TYR A 41 12.11 12.55 12.28
N TYR A 42 13.23 12.10 11.69
CA TYR A 42 14.21 13.00 11.05
C TYR A 42 13.60 13.81 9.90
N TYR A 43 12.68 13.21 9.12
CA TYR A 43 11.99 13.88 8.03
C TYR A 43 10.70 14.61 8.45
N GLY A 44 10.41 14.71 9.74
CA GLY A 44 9.20 15.37 10.26
C GLY A 44 7.91 14.70 9.80
N ARG A 45 7.91 13.37 9.67
CA ARG A 45 6.74 12.58 9.23
C ARG A 45 6.11 11.89 10.43
N ASP A 46 4.79 11.83 10.43
CA ASP A 46 4.02 11.10 11.43
C ASP A 46 4.00 9.59 11.16
N ILE A 47 3.86 8.81 12.25
CA ILE A 47 3.62 7.37 12.20
C ILE A 47 2.32 7.09 12.96
N TRP A 48 1.37 6.48 12.25
CA TRP A 48 0.15 5.96 12.86
C TRP A 48 0.26 4.47 13.03
N GLN A 49 -0.03 3.98 14.23
CA GLN A 49 0.05 2.56 14.56
C GLN A 49 -1.33 2.03 14.89
N GLN A 50 -1.74 0.98 14.18
CA GLN A 50 -2.93 0.20 14.49
C GLN A 50 -2.49 -1.17 15.04
N VAL A 51 -2.95 -1.50 16.24
CA VAL A 51 -2.72 -2.83 16.83
C VAL A 51 -3.83 -3.76 16.38
N LEU A 52 -3.46 -4.86 15.72
CA LEU A 52 -4.40 -5.87 15.26
C LEU A 52 -4.69 -6.87 16.38
N ASN A 53 -5.96 -7.27 16.54
CA ASN A 53 -6.38 -8.28 17.49
C ASN A 53 -6.22 -9.68 16.89
N LEU A 54 -4.98 -10.15 16.79
CA LEU A 54 -4.60 -11.44 16.22
C LEU A 54 -4.34 -12.46 17.33
N THR A 55 -4.75 -13.71 17.12
CA THR A 55 -4.32 -14.84 17.95
C THR A 55 -2.82 -15.09 17.82
N GLN A 56 -2.28 -15.97 18.65
CA GLN A 56 -0.86 -16.33 18.53
C GLN A 56 -0.59 -17.10 17.23
N GLU A 57 -1.51 -17.98 16.86
CA GLU A 57 -1.45 -18.75 15.60
C GLU A 57 -1.52 -17.83 14.36
N ASP A 58 -2.39 -16.82 14.38
CA ASP A 58 -2.48 -15.82 13.28
C ASP A 58 -1.18 -15.03 13.13
N LYS A 59 -0.56 -14.64 14.25
CA LYS A 59 0.73 -13.94 14.23
C LYS A 59 1.83 -14.78 13.63
N GLU A 60 1.91 -16.06 14.00
CA GLU A 60 2.90 -17.00 13.47
C GLU A 60 2.70 -17.23 11.98
N ARG A 61 1.44 -17.41 11.53
CA ARG A 61 1.11 -17.50 10.10
C ARG A 61 1.48 -16.21 9.35
N LEU A 62 1.13 -15.05 9.89
CA LEU A 62 1.45 -13.77 9.27
C LEU A 62 2.96 -13.58 9.11
N ILE A 63 3.74 -13.92 10.14
CA ILE A 63 5.21 -13.85 10.07
C ILE A 63 5.73 -14.81 8.99
N ALA A 64 5.22 -16.03 8.91
CA ALA A 64 5.63 -16.99 7.89
C ALA A 64 5.32 -16.49 6.47
N LEU A 65 4.15 -15.91 6.24
CA LEU A 65 3.74 -15.32 4.96
C LEU A 65 4.62 -14.11 4.57
N LEU A 66 4.96 -13.26 5.53
CA LEU A 66 5.83 -12.11 5.31
C LEU A 66 7.28 -12.55 5.00
N GLU A 67 7.81 -13.55 5.69
CA GLU A 67 9.14 -14.11 5.42
C GLU A 67 9.20 -14.80 4.05
N GLU A 68 8.16 -15.54 3.68
CA GLU A 68 8.04 -16.13 2.34
C GLU A 68 8.00 -15.05 1.26
N ASN A 69 7.23 -13.99 1.49
CA ASN A 69 7.14 -12.87 0.54
C ASN A 69 8.44 -12.04 0.48
N TYR A 70 9.25 -12.05 1.54
CA TYR A 70 10.54 -11.34 1.58
C TYR A 70 11.66 -12.06 0.81
N ARG A 71 11.48 -13.32 0.41
CA ARG A 71 12.49 -14.04 -0.39
C ARG A 71 12.82 -13.28 -1.66
N PRO A 72 14.07 -13.34 -2.15
CA PRO A 72 14.52 -12.60 -3.34
C PRO A 72 13.61 -12.77 -4.56
N GLU A 73 13.08 -13.98 -4.76
CA GLU A 73 12.18 -14.35 -5.86
C GLU A 73 10.76 -13.76 -5.74
N ASN A 74 10.32 -13.42 -4.51
CA ASN A 74 8.93 -13.02 -4.22
C ASN A 74 8.78 -11.53 -3.84
N ARG A 75 9.86 -10.88 -3.41
CA ARG A 75 9.78 -9.55 -2.80
C ARG A 75 9.57 -8.40 -3.77
N VAL A 76 9.82 -8.59 -5.06
CA VAL A 76 9.61 -7.57 -6.11
C VAL A 76 8.24 -7.80 -6.74
N TYR A 77 7.50 -6.72 -6.91
CA TYR A 77 6.17 -6.80 -7.52
C TYR A 77 5.91 -5.61 -8.45
N ARG A 78 5.10 -5.85 -9.49
CA ARG A 78 4.61 -4.81 -10.38
C ARG A 78 3.55 -3.97 -9.64
N TYR A 79 3.86 -2.71 -9.46
CA TYR A 79 2.96 -1.80 -8.76
C TYR A 79 1.71 -1.48 -9.59
N ASN A 80 0.55 -1.61 -8.97
CA ASN A 80 -0.71 -1.13 -9.51
C ASN A 80 -1.38 -0.22 -8.48
N PHE A 81 -1.65 1.02 -8.88
CA PHE A 81 -2.17 2.06 -7.98
C PHE A 81 -3.46 1.66 -7.26
N PHE A 82 -4.34 0.91 -7.91
CA PHE A 82 -5.64 0.53 -7.36
C PHE A 82 -5.63 -0.86 -6.72
N TYR A 83 -4.96 -1.84 -7.32
CA TYR A 83 -5.18 -3.24 -7.02
C TYR A 83 -3.99 -3.98 -6.39
N ASP A 84 -2.75 -3.50 -6.61
CA ASP A 84 -1.54 -4.15 -6.09
C ASP A 84 -0.49 -3.13 -5.66
N ASN A 85 -0.58 -2.68 -4.41
CA ASN A 85 0.23 -1.59 -3.90
C ASN A 85 0.68 -1.82 -2.44
N CYS A 86 1.36 -0.82 -1.88
CA CYS A 86 1.90 -0.88 -0.51
C CYS A 86 0.81 -0.91 0.59
N SER A 87 -0.46 -0.70 0.26
CA SER A 87 -1.58 -0.81 1.19
C SER A 87 -2.36 -2.12 1.00
N THR A 88 -2.60 -2.53 -0.27
CA THR A 88 -3.35 -3.75 -0.54
C THR A 88 -2.56 -5.01 -0.16
N ARG A 89 -1.26 -5.07 -0.46
CA ARG A 89 -0.43 -6.24 -0.14
C ARG A 89 -0.36 -6.57 1.36
N PRO A 90 -0.09 -5.63 2.28
CA PRO A 90 -0.13 -5.94 3.71
C PRO A 90 -1.53 -6.34 4.18
N ARG A 91 -2.60 -5.71 3.68
CA ARG A 91 -3.98 -6.11 3.95
C ARG A 91 -4.21 -7.58 3.56
N ASP A 92 -3.89 -7.93 2.33
CA ASP A 92 -4.09 -9.28 1.80
C ASP A 92 -3.30 -10.33 2.61
N LYS A 93 -2.10 -9.99 3.10
CA LYS A 93 -1.32 -10.88 3.99
C LYS A 93 -1.96 -11.05 5.36
N VAL A 94 -2.60 -10.02 5.90
CA VAL A 94 -3.37 -10.13 7.14
C VAL A 94 -4.61 -10.99 6.93
N GLU A 95 -5.36 -10.78 5.84
CA GLU A 95 -6.52 -11.60 5.49
C GLU A 95 -6.16 -13.08 5.30
N GLU A 96 -5.04 -13.37 4.62
CA GLU A 96 -4.53 -14.72 4.40
C GLU A 96 -4.10 -15.41 5.72
N ALA A 97 -3.61 -14.64 6.68
CA ALA A 97 -3.13 -15.17 7.96
C ALA A 97 -4.24 -15.53 8.94
N VAL A 98 -5.39 -14.85 8.86
CA VAL A 98 -6.50 -14.99 9.83
C VAL A 98 -7.42 -16.14 9.42
N GLU A 99 -7.73 -17.05 10.36
CA GLU A 99 -8.80 -18.02 10.18
C GLU A 99 -10.16 -17.35 10.36
N GLY A 100 -10.92 -17.23 9.28
CA GLY A 100 -12.22 -16.59 9.29
C GLY A 100 -12.28 -15.32 8.46
N SER A 101 -13.07 -14.36 8.89
CA SER A 101 -13.19 -13.06 8.22
C SER A 101 -12.54 -11.95 9.05
N VAL A 102 -11.85 -11.04 8.38
CA VAL A 102 -11.38 -9.80 9.00
C VAL A 102 -12.55 -8.82 9.09
N ASP A 103 -12.87 -8.35 10.29
CA ASP A 103 -13.87 -7.30 10.50
C ASP A 103 -13.18 -5.93 10.37
N TYR A 104 -13.50 -5.20 9.32
CA TYR A 104 -13.00 -3.84 9.09
C TYR A 104 -13.80 -2.75 9.82
N GLY A 105 -14.82 -3.16 10.58
CA GLY A 105 -15.66 -2.27 11.36
C GLY A 105 -16.76 -1.55 10.56
N ALA A 106 -17.64 -0.86 11.29
CA ALA A 106 -18.83 -0.20 10.74
C ALA A 106 -18.53 1.04 9.87
N ASN A 107 -17.28 1.45 9.77
CA ASN A 107 -16.87 2.64 9.01
C ASN A 107 -16.54 2.34 7.54
N MET A 108 -16.65 1.09 7.09
CA MET A 108 -16.57 0.79 5.68
C MET A 108 -17.85 1.27 4.98
N GLU A 109 -17.73 2.36 4.23
CA GLU A 109 -18.74 2.71 3.24
C GLU A 109 -18.91 1.51 2.30
N ALA A 110 -20.15 1.23 1.89
CA ALA A 110 -20.42 0.10 1.00
C ALA A 110 -19.45 0.12 -0.20
N PRO A 111 -18.81 -1.01 -0.56
CA PRO A 111 -17.74 -1.06 -1.57
C PRO A 111 -18.11 -0.48 -2.94
N THR A 112 -19.40 -0.29 -3.18
CA THR A 112 -19.95 0.19 -4.47
C THR A 112 -20.39 1.67 -4.46
N ALA A 113 -20.15 2.39 -3.35
CA ALA A 113 -20.67 3.75 -3.22
C ALA A 113 -19.89 4.79 -4.07
N HIS A 114 -18.59 4.54 -4.32
CA HIS A 114 -17.73 5.50 -5.02
C HIS A 114 -16.77 4.81 -5.98
N THR A 115 -16.48 5.49 -7.10
CA THR A 115 -15.38 5.09 -7.98
C THR A 115 -14.04 5.47 -7.37
N PHE A 116 -12.94 4.86 -7.81
CA PHE A 116 -11.59 5.27 -7.40
C PHE A 116 -11.33 6.75 -7.71
N ARG A 117 -11.85 7.26 -8.83
CA ARG A 117 -11.72 8.67 -9.21
C ARG A 117 -12.41 9.60 -8.22
N GLU A 118 -13.62 9.27 -7.78
CA GLU A 118 -14.35 10.04 -6.77
C GLU A 118 -13.60 10.08 -5.44
N LEU A 119 -13.01 8.96 -5.04
CA LEU A 119 -12.15 8.91 -3.84
C LEU A 119 -10.91 9.79 -3.99
N VAL A 120 -10.20 9.71 -5.12
CA VAL A 120 -9.04 10.59 -5.40
C VAL A 120 -9.46 12.05 -5.35
N TYR A 121 -10.61 12.39 -5.88
CA TYR A 121 -11.15 13.76 -5.87
C TYR A 121 -11.42 14.25 -4.45
N ARG A 122 -11.96 13.42 -3.60
CA ARG A 122 -12.22 13.74 -2.19
C ARG A 122 -10.93 14.09 -1.43
N TYR A 123 -9.83 13.39 -1.70
CA TYR A 123 -8.53 13.63 -1.05
C TYR A 123 -7.66 14.68 -1.76
N SER A 124 -8.03 15.15 -2.93
CA SER A 124 -7.34 16.21 -3.68
C SER A 124 -8.11 17.52 -3.74
N GLU A 125 -9.10 17.68 -2.89
CA GLU A 125 -9.88 18.92 -2.78
C GLU A 125 -8.98 20.12 -2.46
N GLY A 126 -9.19 21.24 -3.15
CA GLY A 126 -8.33 22.43 -3.02
C GLY A 126 -7.04 22.42 -3.84
N HIS A 127 -6.73 21.32 -4.56
CA HIS A 127 -5.50 21.17 -5.36
C HIS A 127 -5.80 20.88 -6.84
N PRO A 128 -6.39 21.84 -7.61
CA PRO A 128 -6.92 21.57 -8.95
C PRO A 128 -5.87 21.12 -9.95
N TRP A 129 -4.64 21.61 -9.89
CA TRP A 129 -3.55 21.22 -10.78
C TRP A 129 -3.05 19.80 -10.49
N SER A 130 -2.93 19.43 -9.21
CA SER A 130 -2.59 18.07 -8.82
C SER A 130 -3.68 17.08 -9.25
N ARG A 131 -4.95 17.46 -9.10
CA ARG A 131 -6.09 16.68 -9.53
C ARG A 131 -6.08 16.44 -11.04
N LEU A 132 -5.85 17.49 -11.85
CA LEU A 132 -5.74 17.35 -13.30
C LEU A 132 -4.61 16.40 -13.71
N ALA A 133 -3.45 16.52 -13.08
CA ALA A 133 -2.32 15.63 -13.34
C ALA A 133 -2.64 14.17 -12.96
N MET A 134 -3.29 13.95 -11.81
CA MET A 134 -3.73 12.61 -11.39
C MET A 134 -4.77 12.04 -12.35
N ASP A 135 -5.74 12.82 -12.78
CA ASP A 135 -6.76 12.40 -13.75
C ASP A 135 -6.15 11.88 -15.04
N PHE A 136 -5.15 12.60 -15.55
CA PHE A 136 -4.44 12.18 -16.74
C PHE A 136 -3.68 10.85 -16.55
N CYS A 137 -3.07 10.66 -15.38
CA CYS A 137 -2.29 9.46 -15.07
C CYS A 137 -3.13 8.23 -14.76
N LEU A 138 -4.31 8.39 -14.14
CA LEU A 138 -5.11 7.26 -13.64
C LEU A 138 -5.91 6.54 -14.74
N GLY A 139 -6.22 7.24 -15.84
CA GLY A 139 -6.96 6.66 -16.95
C GLY A 139 -8.37 6.18 -16.58
N SER A 140 -8.98 5.37 -17.44
CA SER A 140 -10.35 4.86 -17.29
C SER A 140 -10.52 3.80 -16.18
N GLU A 141 -9.44 3.20 -15.69
CA GLU A 141 -9.51 2.26 -14.56
C GLU A 141 -10.01 2.94 -13.29
N ALA A 142 -9.77 4.25 -13.15
CA ALA A 142 -10.26 5.04 -12.02
C ALA A 142 -11.79 5.20 -11.98
N ASP A 143 -12.49 4.94 -13.07
CA ASP A 143 -13.94 5.06 -13.16
C ASP A 143 -14.69 3.79 -12.72
N LYS A 144 -13.94 2.75 -12.35
CA LYS A 144 -14.51 1.54 -11.76
C LYS A 144 -14.79 1.74 -10.27
N PRO A 145 -15.88 1.13 -9.76
CA PRO A 145 -16.19 1.13 -8.33
C PRO A 145 -15.23 0.25 -7.54
#